data_d97708dd3402349230af8f33ef7c7d44
#
_entry.id   d97708dd3402349230af8f33ef7c7d44
#
_cell.length_a   1.000
_cell.length_b   1.000
_cell.length_c   1.000
_cell.angle_alpha   90.00
_cell.angle_beta   90.00
_cell.angle_gamma   90.00
#
_symmetry.space_group_name_H-M   'P 1'
#
loop_
_entity.id
_entity.type
_entity.pdbx_description
1 polymer ?
#
loop_
_entity_poly.entity_id
_entity_poly.type
_entity_poly.pdbx_seq_one_letter_code
_entity_poly.pdbx_strand_id
1 'polypeptide(L)'
;MGNLLLVMAGGALGSGARHLFGRWTLAAFGPDYPYGTLGVNLIGGLAMGLLVGVLLRGEAGEPARLLLGVGVLGGFTTFSAFSLDVALMLERGELLVALGYVAASVIGSVVALFAGLSIMRSVA
;
A
#
# COMPACT_ATOMS: atom_id res chain seq x y z
N MET A 1 -13.89 17.24 13.73
CA MET A 1 -12.45 17.62 13.78
C MET A 1 -11.55 16.49 14.23
N GLY A 2 -11.96 15.73 15.26
CA GLY A 2 -11.17 14.58 15.71
C GLY A 2 -10.90 13.57 14.63
N ASN A 3 -11.89 13.26 13.78
CA ASN A 3 -11.74 12.30 12.69
C ASN A 3 -10.74 12.79 11.65
N LEU A 4 -10.76 14.07 11.30
CA LEU A 4 -9.81 14.65 10.38
C LEU A 4 -8.39 14.58 10.94
N LEU A 5 -8.22 14.87 12.22
CA LEU A 5 -6.90 14.81 12.86
C LEU A 5 -6.34 13.39 12.87
N LEU A 6 -7.18 12.37 13.10
CA LEU A 6 -6.77 10.96 13.02
C LEU A 6 -6.26 10.62 11.63
N VAL A 7 -6.99 11.02 10.60
CA VAL A 7 -6.59 10.76 9.20
C VAL A 7 -5.29 11.49 8.89
N MET A 8 -5.17 12.74 9.31
CA MET A 8 -3.95 13.54 9.04
C MET A 8 -2.73 12.96 9.77
N ALA A 9 -2.87 12.61 11.04
CA ALA A 9 -1.78 12.01 11.81
C ALA A 9 -1.36 10.67 11.21
N GLY A 10 -2.34 9.82 10.89
CA GLY A 10 -2.06 8.54 10.25
C GLY A 10 -1.41 8.73 8.90
N GLY A 11 -1.92 9.67 8.09
CA GLY A 11 -1.35 9.98 6.78
C GLY A 11 0.10 10.45 6.87
N ALA A 12 0.41 11.28 7.85
CA ALA A 12 1.78 11.73 8.07
C ALA A 12 2.71 10.54 8.38
N LEU A 13 2.28 9.65 9.27
CA LEU A 13 3.05 8.45 9.61
C LEU A 13 3.19 7.51 8.40
N GLY A 14 2.11 7.28 7.68
CA GLY A 14 2.12 6.42 6.50
C GLY A 14 3.00 6.97 5.39
N SER A 15 2.91 8.26 5.10
CA SER A 15 3.73 8.92 4.07
C SER A 15 5.21 8.89 4.45
N GLY A 16 5.52 9.12 5.72
CA GLY A 16 6.88 9.02 6.23
C GLY A 16 7.44 7.61 6.08
N ALA A 17 6.65 6.61 6.45
CA ALA A 17 7.04 5.21 6.32
C ALA A 17 7.26 4.84 4.85
N ARG A 18 6.40 5.32 3.94
CA ARG A 18 6.56 5.10 2.50
C ARG A 18 7.87 5.68 1.99
N HIS A 19 8.19 6.90 2.42
CA HIS A 19 9.43 7.56 2.03
C HIS A 19 10.66 6.76 2.47
N LEU A 20 10.66 6.31 3.73
CA LEU A 20 11.77 5.52 4.27
C LEU A 20 11.90 4.16 3.57
N PHE A 21 10.78 3.50 3.31
CA PHE A 21 10.79 2.23 2.60
C PHE A 21 11.33 2.40 1.18
N GLY A 22 10.94 3.48 0.50
CA GLY A 22 11.43 3.80 -0.84
C GLY A 22 12.94 4.03 -0.85
N ARG A 23 13.45 4.75 0.15
CA ARG A 23 14.89 4.95 0.28
C ARG A 23 15.63 3.63 0.54
N TRP A 24 15.05 2.79 1.38
CA TRP A 24 15.66 1.49 1.68
C TRP A 24 15.72 0.60 0.44
N THR A 25 14.64 0.49 -0.32
CA THR A 25 14.60 -0.34 -1.52
C THR A 25 15.55 0.20 -2.60
N LEU A 26 15.65 1.52 -2.72
CA LEU A 26 16.57 2.14 -3.66
C LEU A 26 18.02 1.78 -3.32
N ALA A 27 18.39 1.84 -2.04
CA ALA A 27 19.71 1.48 -1.60
C ALA A 27 20.00 -0.02 -1.75
N ALA A 28 19.00 -0.87 -1.50
CA ALA A 28 19.17 -2.32 -1.52
C ALA A 28 19.15 -2.91 -2.94
N PHE A 29 18.28 -2.40 -3.81
CA PHE A 29 18.01 -2.99 -5.13
C PHE A 29 18.36 -2.07 -6.31
N GLY A 30 18.66 -0.80 -6.06
CA GLY A 30 18.99 0.16 -7.11
C GLY A 30 17.76 0.78 -7.78
N PRO A 31 17.98 1.69 -8.76
CA PRO A 31 16.93 2.49 -9.36
C PRO A 31 16.25 1.87 -10.59
N ASP A 32 16.65 0.68 -11.01
CA ASP A 32 16.24 0.13 -12.31
C ASP A 32 14.76 -0.28 -12.35
N TYR A 33 14.19 -0.61 -11.19
CA TYR A 33 12.79 -1.03 -11.11
C TYR A 33 12.16 -0.39 -9.86
N PRO A 34 10.86 -0.02 -9.91
CA PRO A 34 10.21 0.67 -8.79
C PRO A 34 9.79 -0.29 -7.65
N TYR A 35 10.76 -0.95 -7.04
CA TYR A 35 10.51 -1.88 -5.94
C TYR A 35 9.83 -1.22 -4.75
N GLY A 36 10.17 0.05 -4.47
CA GLY A 36 9.58 0.79 -3.36
C GLY A 36 8.07 0.94 -3.51
N THR A 37 7.64 1.42 -4.67
CA THR A 37 6.20 1.62 -4.96
C THR A 37 5.47 0.28 -4.97
N LEU A 38 6.03 -0.72 -5.65
CA LEU A 38 5.43 -2.05 -5.68
C LEU A 38 5.32 -2.61 -4.26
N GLY A 39 6.39 -2.52 -3.49
CA GLY A 39 6.44 -3.05 -2.12
C GLY A 39 5.43 -2.41 -1.19
N VAL A 40 5.33 -1.06 -1.17
CA VAL A 40 4.37 -0.39 -0.28
C VAL A 40 2.94 -0.75 -0.66
N ASN A 41 2.64 -0.90 -1.95
CA ASN A 41 1.28 -1.24 -2.37
C ASN A 41 0.93 -2.70 -2.04
N LEU A 42 1.88 -3.62 -2.19
CA LEU A 42 1.66 -5.02 -1.80
C LEU A 42 1.52 -5.18 -0.28
N ILE A 43 2.44 -4.59 0.46
CA ILE A 43 2.42 -4.62 1.93
C ILE A 43 1.16 -3.92 2.44
N GLY A 44 0.84 -2.76 1.86
CA GLY A 44 -0.35 -2.02 2.22
C GLY A 44 -1.63 -2.79 1.93
N GLY A 45 -1.68 -3.51 0.81
CA GLY A 45 -2.81 -4.38 0.48
C GLY A 45 -3.00 -5.46 1.53
N LEU A 46 -1.92 -6.16 1.87
CA LEU A 46 -1.95 -7.18 2.92
C LEU A 46 -2.42 -6.60 4.26
N ALA A 47 -1.83 -5.49 4.68
CA ALA A 47 -2.17 -4.84 5.94
C ALA A 47 -3.63 -4.37 5.95
N MET A 48 -4.13 -3.86 4.82
CA MET A 48 -5.52 -3.45 4.70
C MET A 48 -6.46 -4.66 4.85
N GLY A 49 -6.12 -5.79 4.24
CA GLY A 49 -6.89 -7.02 4.39
C GLY A 49 -6.94 -7.49 5.84
N LEU A 50 -5.80 -7.44 6.54
CA LEU A 50 -5.75 -7.78 7.96
C LEU A 50 -6.62 -6.83 8.78
N LEU A 51 -6.52 -5.52 8.52
CA LEU A 51 -7.29 -4.52 9.24
C LEU A 51 -8.79 -4.70 9.02
N VAL A 52 -9.22 -4.86 7.76
CA VAL A 52 -10.64 -5.05 7.45
C VAL A 52 -11.16 -6.33 8.09
N GLY A 53 -10.35 -7.39 8.13
CA GLY A 53 -10.73 -8.61 8.82
C GLY A 53 -11.02 -8.38 10.30
N VAL A 54 -10.19 -7.58 10.97
CA VAL A 54 -10.41 -7.19 12.38
C VAL A 54 -11.68 -6.34 12.52
N LEU A 55 -11.85 -5.35 11.63
CA LEU A 55 -13.02 -4.47 11.67
C LEU A 55 -14.33 -5.23 11.47
N LEU A 56 -14.35 -6.20 10.56
CA LEU A 56 -15.54 -7.00 10.30
C LEU A 56 -15.94 -7.89 11.48
N ARG A 57 -14.98 -8.22 12.35
CA ARG A 57 -15.26 -8.96 13.58
C ARG A 57 -15.75 -8.08 14.72
N GLY A 58 -15.80 -6.75 14.49
CA GLY A 58 -16.22 -5.79 15.51
C GLY A 58 -15.22 -5.56 16.63
N GLU A 59 -13.97 -5.98 16.43
CA GLU A 59 -12.92 -5.86 17.46
C GLU A 59 -12.28 -4.47 17.49
N ALA A 60 -12.50 -3.66 16.45
CA ALA A 60 -11.97 -2.31 16.37
C ALA A 60 -13.06 -1.35 15.89
N GLY A 61 -13.04 -0.12 16.39
CA GLY A 61 -14.04 0.87 16.07
C GLY A 61 -13.63 1.83 14.97
N GLU A 62 -14.47 2.84 14.78
CA GLU A 62 -14.29 3.87 13.77
C GLU A 62 -12.96 4.62 13.89
N PRO A 63 -12.50 5.02 15.11
CA PRO A 63 -11.20 5.69 15.21
C PRO A 63 -10.04 4.85 14.66
N ALA A 64 -10.04 3.54 14.91
CA ALA A 64 -9.01 2.64 14.39
C ALA A 64 -9.07 2.56 12.86
N ARG A 65 -10.27 2.49 12.29
CA ARG A 65 -10.44 2.48 10.84
C ARG A 65 -9.89 3.75 10.20
N LEU A 66 -10.18 4.90 10.80
CA LEU A 66 -9.73 6.19 10.28
C LEU A 66 -8.22 6.36 10.42
N LEU A 67 -7.68 6.07 11.59
CA LEU A 67 -6.24 6.25 11.83
C LEU A 67 -5.41 5.28 11.00
N LEU A 68 -5.73 3.98 11.05
CA LEU A 68 -4.92 2.94 10.43
C LEU A 68 -5.26 2.75 8.94
N GLY A 69 -6.56 2.67 8.60
CA GLY A 69 -6.98 2.40 7.24
C GLY A 69 -6.87 3.63 6.34
N VAL A 70 -7.63 4.65 6.65
CA VAL A 70 -7.65 5.87 5.82
C VAL A 70 -6.35 6.65 5.98
N GLY A 71 -5.84 6.78 7.20
CA GLY A 71 -4.63 7.54 7.49
C GLY A 71 -3.35 6.78 7.15
N VAL A 72 -2.95 5.84 8.00
CA VAL A 72 -1.63 5.18 7.87
C VAL A 72 -1.51 4.44 6.54
N LEU A 73 -2.42 3.53 6.25
CA LEU A 73 -2.34 2.74 5.02
C LEU A 73 -2.64 3.58 3.77
N GLY A 74 -3.54 4.56 3.89
CA GLY A 74 -3.81 5.50 2.80
C GLY A 74 -2.58 6.33 2.45
N GLY A 75 -1.81 6.77 3.44
CA GLY A 75 -0.57 7.50 3.21
C GLY A 75 0.60 6.62 2.79
N PHE A 76 0.62 5.37 3.27
CA PHE A 76 1.68 4.41 2.96
C PHE A 76 1.62 3.92 1.52
N THR A 77 0.42 3.65 1.00
CA THR A 77 0.21 3.19 -0.38
C THR A 77 0.10 4.38 -1.33
N THR A 78 0.33 4.14 -2.63
CA THR A 78 0.29 5.25 -3.58
C THR A 78 -0.10 4.78 -4.97
N PHE A 79 -1.15 5.40 -5.51
CA PHE A 79 -1.52 5.20 -6.91
C PHE A 79 -0.82 6.20 -7.82
N SER A 80 -0.57 7.41 -7.35
CA SER A 80 0.06 8.46 -8.17
C SER A 80 1.50 8.13 -8.54
N ALA A 81 2.28 7.62 -7.58
CA ALA A 81 3.66 7.19 -7.87
C ALA A 81 3.67 5.99 -8.82
N PHE A 82 2.75 5.06 -8.63
CA PHE A 82 2.56 3.93 -9.54
C PHE A 82 2.25 4.40 -10.96
N SER A 83 1.33 5.35 -11.11
CA SER A 83 0.96 5.91 -12.41
C SER A 83 2.14 6.59 -13.09
N LEU A 84 2.93 7.35 -12.32
CA LEU A 84 4.13 7.99 -12.85
C LEU A 84 5.15 6.94 -13.33
N ASP A 85 5.36 5.89 -12.53
CA ASP A 85 6.28 4.81 -12.89
C ASP A 85 5.89 4.18 -14.23
N VAL A 86 4.60 3.89 -14.40
CA VAL A 86 4.08 3.30 -15.64
C VAL A 86 4.30 4.25 -16.82
N ALA A 87 3.98 5.53 -16.65
CA ALA A 87 4.14 6.52 -17.69
C ALA A 87 5.60 6.63 -18.14
N LEU A 88 6.54 6.65 -17.19
CA LEU A 88 7.96 6.72 -17.50
C LEU A 88 8.47 5.47 -18.20
N MET A 89 7.97 4.28 -17.80
CA MET A 89 8.31 3.03 -18.50
C MET A 89 7.84 3.07 -19.95
N LEU A 90 6.62 3.56 -20.19
CA LEU A 90 6.08 3.67 -21.54
C LEU A 90 6.86 4.67 -22.38
N GLU A 91 7.27 5.79 -21.79
CA GLU A 91 8.07 6.80 -22.49
C GLU A 91 9.46 6.26 -22.87
N ARG A 92 10.01 5.36 -22.05
CA ARG A 92 11.28 4.69 -22.37
C ARG A 92 11.12 3.54 -23.37
N GLY A 93 9.90 3.26 -23.82
CA GLY A 93 9.63 2.16 -24.75
C GLY A 93 9.65 0.78 -24.11
N GLU A 94 9.56 0.71 -22.77
CA GLU A 94 9.61 -0.54 -22.02
C GLU A 94 8.19 -1.10 -21.81
N LEU A 95 7.51 -1.41 -22.90
CA LEU A 95 6.10 -1.84 -22.85
C LEU A 95 5.90 -3.12 -22.02
N LEU A 96 6.74 -4.13 -22.23
CA LEU A 96 6.58 -5.40 -21.50
C LEU A 96 6.86 -5.23 -20.02
N VAL A 97 7.84 -4.41 -19.65
CA VAL A 97 8.15 -4.11 -18.26
C VAL A 97 6.96 -3.39 -17.63
N ALA A 98 6.38 -2.40 -18.33
CA ALA A 98 5.22 -1.67 -17.86
C ALA A 98 4.02 -2.59 -17.64
N LEU A 99 3.73 -3.47 -18.59
CA LEU A 99 2.61 -4.42 -18.45
C LEU A 99 2.82 -5.37 -17.27
N GLY A 100 4.03 -5.89 -17.09
CA GLY A 100 4.38 -6.74 -15.96
C GLY A 100 4.25 -6.02 -14.64
N TYR A 101 4.70 -4.77 -14.58
CA TYR A 101 4.58 -3.94 -13.37
C TYR A 101 3.12 -3.64 -13.03
N VAL A 102 2.30 -3.29 -14.01
CA VAL A 102 0.86 -3.07 -13.82
C VAL A 102 0.21 -4.35 -13.30
N ALA A 103 0.48 -5.48 -13.95
CA ALA A 103 -0.10 -6.76 -13.53
C ALA A 103 0.32 -7.14 -12.11
N ALA A 104 1.61 -7.03 -11.80
CA ALA A 104 2.12 -7.33 -10.46
C ALA A 104 1.50 -6.42 -9.41
N SER A 105 1.37 -5.13 -9.71
CA SER A 105 0.82 -4.15 -8.78
C SER A 105 -0.67 -4.38 -8.52
N VAL A 106 -1.47 -4.51 -9.58
CA VAL A 106 -2.93 -4.64 -9.46
C VAL A 106 -3.29 -6.02 -8.90
N ILE A 107 -2.83 -7.07 -9.55
CA ILE A 107 -3.17 -8.44 -9.14
C ILE A 107 -2.53 -8.75 -7.78
N GLY A 108 -1.26 -8.39 -7.61
CA GLY A 108 -0.54 -8.63 -6.37
C GLY A 108 -1.17 -7.95 -5.17
N SER A 109 -1.57 -6.68 -5.30
CA SER A 109 -2.18 -5.92 -4.22
C SER A 109 -3.55 -6.49 -3.84
N VAL A 110 -4.37 -6.84 -4.83
CA VAL A 110 -5.69 -7.44 -4.58
C VAL A 110 -5.55 -8.81 -3.94
N VAL A 111 -4.65 -9.65 -4.45
CA VAL A 111 -4.38 -10.97 -3.87
C VAL A 111 -3.87 -10.82 -2.43
N ALA A 112 -2.97 -9.87 -2.19
CA ALA A 112 -2.44 -9.61 -0.85
C ALA A 112 -3.57 -9.20 0.11
N LEU A 113 -4.52 -8.39 -0.34
CA LEU A 113 -5.67 -7.99 0.47
C LEU A 113 -6.53 -9.20 0.83
N PHE A 114 -6.84 -10.06 -0.15
CA PHE A 114 -7.59 -11.29 0.13
C PHE A 114 -6.82 -12.23 1.05
N ALA A 115 -5.50 -12.30 0.92
CA ALA A 115 -4.67 -13.07 1.84
C ALA A 115 -4.82 -12.56 3.27
N GLY A 116 -4.77 -11.23 3.47
CA GLY A 116 -4.98 -10.62 4.77
C GLY A 116 -6.35 -10.93 5.36
N LEU A 117 -7.40 -10.81 4.54
CA LEU A 117 -8.75 -11.17 4.96
C LEU A 117 -8.83 -12.64 5.37
N SER A 118 -8.25 -13.53 4.57
CA SER A 118 -8.26 -14.97 4.84
C SER A 118 -7.52 -15.33 6.12
N ILE A 119 -6.38 -14.69 6.37
CA ILE A 119 -5.61 -14.88 7.60
C ILE A 119 -6.48 -14.51 8.80
N MET A 120 -7.13 -13.35 8.78
CA MET A 120 -7.94 -12.92 9.91
C MET A 120 -9.19 -13.77 10.09
N ARG A 121 -9.76 -14.32 9.02
CA ARG A 121 -10.89 -15.27 9.12
C ARG A 121 -10.46 -16.57 9.75
N SER A 122 -9.24 -17.03 9.51
CA SER A 122 -8.75 -18.31 10.02
C SER A 122 -8.37 -18.26 11.49
N VAL A 123 -8.07 -17.08 12.03
CA VAL A 123 -7.75 -16.91 13.47
C VAL A 123 -8.96 -16.50 14.31
N ALA A 124 -10.15 -16.50 13.75
CA ALA A 124 -11.37 -16.13 14.47
C ALA A 124 -11.81 -17.21 15.48
#